data_4e2ec07ebb3bb6f86938c091d7ab4595
#
_entry.id   4e2ec07ebb3bb6f86938c091d7ab4595
#
_cell.length_a   1.000
_cell.length_b   1.000
_cell.length_c   1.000
_cell.angle_alpha   90.00
_cell.angle_beta   90.00
_cell.angle_gamma   90.00
#
_symmetry.space_group_name_H-M   'P 1'
#
loop_
_entity.id
_entity.type
_entity.pdbx_description
1 polymer ?
#
loop_
_entity_poly.entity_id
_entity_poly.type
_entity_poly.pdbx_seq_one_letter_code
_entity_poly.pdbx_strand_id
1 'polypeptide(L)'
;MVAKLQLPEYDSITVLRTIISERERYKDFYESLTDDWVAHVENYLEHHGDPRLIAPLDLSLYISEESVQKEEEKTTDANSHISAQERLKQKRKQTLINLYSPAEGKTPYDILDTLRREHGLLFCPCCGEPGKPTTLDHYLPKAIYPELAIIIANLTPMCNECQQNKSSDYFDKDGNKIYIHPYFDPIEQVNLIIDIEEPYATPTFRLSIVENGDDSELYELLRRHINGVKFLERFDEFCRNEYMALLRTLSLERQDAQPDRASRIICRFKRQYEGQSPNRWEAI
;
A
#
# COMPACT_ATOMS: atom_id res chain seq x y z
N MET A 1 11.90 -0.44 -8.72
CA MET A 1 10.54 0.05 -8.46
C MET A 1 9.60 -1.15 -8.42
N VAL A 2 8.56 -1.11 -7.67
CA VAL A 2 7.64 -2.23 -7.34
C VAL A 2 8.37 -3.52 -6.98
N ALA A 3 8.17 -4.02 -5.78
CA ALA A 3 8.77 -5.27 -5.34
C ALA A 3 7.66 -6.25 -4.95
N LYS A 4 7.75 -7.47 -5.47
CA LYS A 4 6.91 -8.56 -5.00
C LYS A 4 7.36 -8.97 -3.61
N LEU A 5 6.42 -9.06 -2.69
CA LEU A 5 6.63 -9.49 -1.32
C LEU A 5 6.14 -10.93 -1.14
N GLN A 6 6.72 -11.63 -0.17
CA GLN A 6 6.14 -12.86 0.33
C GLN A 6 4.99 -12.53 1.28
N LEU A 7 3.89 -13.27 1.14
CA LEU A 7 2.77 -13.15 2.08
C LEU A 7 3.26 -13.53 3.49
N PRO A 8 3.00 -12.71 4.52
CA PRO A 8 3.37 -13.06 5.89
C PRO A 8 2.75 -14.38 6.35
N GLU A 9 3.50 -15.18 7.11
CA GLU A 9 3.11 -16.51 7.59
C GLU A 9 2.09 -16.44 8.76
N TYR A 10 0.99 -15.72 8.56
CA TYR A 10 -0.11 -15.67 9.51
C TYR A 10 -1.38 -16.19 8.82
N ASP A 11 -2.06 -17.12 9.46
CA ASP A 11 -3.37 -17.55 9.00
C ASP A 11 -4.43 -16.49 9.35
N SER A 12 -4.87 -15.76 8.32
CA SER A 12 -5.86 -14.69 8.46
C SER A 12 -7.16 -15.16 9.10
N ILE A 13 -7.61 -16.40 8.82
CA ILE A 13 -8.85 -16.95 9.37
C ILE A 13 -8.69 -17.25 10.86
N THR A 14 -7.59 -17.86 11.27
CA THR A 14 -7.29 -18.12 12.69
C THR A 14 -7.19 -16.80 13.48
N VAL A 15 -6.50 -15.80 12.94
CA VAL A 15 -6.39 -14.47 13.55
C VAL A 15 -7.78 -13.83 13.68
N LEU A 16 -8.61 -13.89 12.64
CA LEU A 16 -9.97 -13.37 12.64
C LEU A 16 -10.83 -14.03 13.73
N ARG A 17 -10.82 -15.36 13.80
CA ARG A 17 -11.58 -16.11 14.83
C ARG A 17 -11.12 -15.77 16.24
N THR A 18 -9.83 -15.59 16.46
CA THR A 18 -9.27 -15.16 17.74
C THR A 18 -9.79 -13.78 18.13
N ILE A 19 -9.72 -12.81 17.18
CA ILE A 19 -10.24 -11.47 17.39
C ILE A 19 -11.72 -11.51 17.80
N ILE A 20 -12.55 -12.28 17.10
CA ILE A 20 -13.98 -12.41 17.40
C ILE A 20 -14.19 -12.95 18.81
N SER A 21 -13.46 -14.01 19.17
CA SER A 21 -13.58 -14.64 20.50
C SER A 21 -13.21 -13.73 21.66
N GLU A 22 -12.33 -12.73 21.43
CA GLU A 22 -11.93 -11.74 22.42
C GLU A 22 -12.93 -10.60 22.60
N ARG A 23 -14.01 -10.51 21.77
CA ARG A 23 -14.93 -9.38 21.78
C ARG A 23 -16.10 -9.64 22.74
N GLU A 24 -16.18 -8.81 23.76
CA GLU A 24 -17.35 -8.79 24.68
C GLU A 24 -18.39 -7.75 24.21
N ARG A 25 -17.91 -6.61 23.71
CA ARG A 25 -18.77 -5.56 23.20
C ARG A 25 -19.22 -5.88 21.77
N TYR A 26 -20.50 -5.75 21.49
CA TYR A 26 -21.12 -6.08 20.19
C TYR A 26 -20.98 -7.55 19.79
N LYS A 27 -21.01 -8.45 20.77
CA LYS A 27 -20.82 -9.88 20.57
C LYS A 27 -21.78 -10.44 19.53
N ASP A 28 -23.08 -10.16 19.67
CA ASP A 28 -24.13 -10.63 18.75
C ASP A 28 -23.86 -10.20 17.29
N PHE A 29 -23.32 -8.98 17.09
CA PHE A 29 -22.93 -8.50 15.76
C PHE A 29 -21.77 -9.31 15.20
N TYR A 30 -20.75 -9.58 16.00
CA TYR A 30 -19.61 -10.37 15.55
C TYR A 30 -19.99 -11.82 15.27
N GLU A 31 -20.83 -12.41 16.13
CA GLU A 31 -21.32 -13.79 15.96
C GLU A 31 -22.16 -13.92 14.68
N SER A 32 -23.08 -12.97 14.42
CA SER A 32 -23.89 -12.99 13.19
C SER A 32 -23.10 -12.75 11.90
N LEU A 33 -21.97 -12.03 11.99
CA LEU A 33 -21.10 -11.72 10.86
C LEU A 33 -20.09 -12.84 10.57
N THR A 34 -19.77 -13.70 11.52
CA THR A 34 -18.58 -14.57 11.52
C THR A 34 -18.46 -15.41 10.25
N ASP A 35 -19.50 -16.15 9.88
CA ASP A 35 -19.43 -17.10 8.77
C ASP A 35 -19.29 -16.36 7.44
N ASP A 36 -20.05 -15.31 7.22
CA ASP A 36 -19.95 -14.49 6.01
C ASP A 36 -18.62 -13.74 5.96
N TRP A 37 -18.10 -13.31 7.10
CA TRP A 37 -16.79 -12.66 7.16
C TRP A 37 -15.65 -13.63 6.82
N VAL A 38 -15.68 -14.85 7.34
CA VAL A 38 -14.72 -15.90 6.97
C VAL A 38 -14.80 -16.20 5.48
N ALA A 39 -16.00 -16.46 4.95
CA ALA A 39 -16.18 -16.70 3.52
C ALA A 39 -15.70 -15.52 2.65
N HIS A 40 -15.90 -14.30 3.11
CA HIS A 40 -15.42 -13.10 2.42
C HIS A 40 -13.90 -13.01 2.40
N VAL A 41 -13.22 -13.36 3.49
CA VAL A 41 -11.77 -13.41 3.56
C VAL A 41 -11.20 -14.53 2.67
N GLU A 42 -11.84 -15.70 2.66
CA GLU A 42 -11.47 -16.80 1.75
C GLU A 42 -11.61 -16.37 0.29
N ASN A 43 -12.72 -15.71 -0.07
CA ASN A 43 -12.95 -15.15 -1.40
C ASN A 43 -11.88 -14.10 -1.77
N TYR A 44 -11.48 -13.24 -0.82
CA TYR A 44 -10.40 -12.28 -1.02
C TYR A 44 -9.06 -12.97 -1.35
N LEU A 45 -8.73 -14.03 -0.62
CA LEU A 45 -7.49 -14.79 -0.83
C LEU A 45 -7.52 -15.56 -2.17
N GLU A 46 -8.64 -16.21 -2.49
CA GLU A 46 -8.84 -16.96 -3.73
C GLU A 46 -8.71 -16.06 -4.98
N HIS A 47 -9.28 -14.86 -4.91
CA HIS A 47 -9.24 -13.89 -6.00
C HIS A 47 -8.07 -12.90 -5.89
N HIS A 48 -7.08 -13.19 -5.03
CA HIS A 48 -5.84 -12.42 -4.92
C HIS A 48 -6.07 -10.92 -4.66
N GLY A 49 -7.15 -10.59 -3.95
CA GLY A 49 -7.51 -9.22 -3.62
C GLY A 49 -7.93 -8.38 -4.84
N ASP A 50 -8.28 -8.99 -5.97
CA ASP A 50 -8.71 -8.23 -7.16
C ASP A 50 -10.02 -7.48 -6.88
N PRO A 51 -10.00 -6.14 -6.87
CA PRO A 51 -11.18 -5.35 -6.53
C PRO A 51 -12.35 -5.52 -7.49
N ARG A 52 -12.12 -6.04 -8.70
CA ARG A 52 -13.16 -6.34 -9.68
C ARG A 52 -14.04 -7.52 -9.27
N LEU A 53 -13.52 -8.39 -8.39
CA LEU A 53 -14.14 -9.65 -7.95
C LEU A 53 -14.56 -9.60 -6.48
N ILE A 54 -14.17 -8.56 -5.73
CA ILE A 54 -14.43 -8.41 -4.31
C ILE A 54 -15.37 -7.22 -4.08
N ALA A 55 -16.59 -7.48 -3.65
CA ALA A 55 -17.51 -6.44 -3.21
C ALA A 55 -17.48 -6.30 -1.68
N PRO A 56 -17.56 -5.09 -1.10
CA PRO A 56 -17.61 -4.95 0.36
C PRO A 56 -18.86 -5.60 0.96
N LEU A 57 -18.76 -6.10 2.18
CA LEU A 57 -19.90 -6.68 2.88
C LEU A 57 -20.99 -5.64 3.19
N ASP A 58 -22.24 -6.00 2.96
CA ASP A 58 -23.35 -5.14 3.39
C ASP A 58 -23.62 -5.31 4.89
N LEU A 59 -23.06 -4.44 5.69
CA LEU A 59 -23.20 -4.46 7.14
C LEU A 59 -24.62 -4.22 7.63
N SER A 60 -25.56 -3.80 6.78
CA SER A 60 -26.97 -3.64 7.17
C SER A 60 -27.65 -4.96 7.48
N LEU A 61 -27.19 -6.07 6.89
CA LEU A 61 -27.71 -7.41 7.09
C LEU A 61 -27.47 -7.95 8.53
N TYR A 62 -26.50 -7.38 9.25
CA TYR A 62 -26.10 -7.79 10.60
C TYR A 62 -26.58 -6.82 11.68
N ILE A 63 -27.61 -6.02 11.39
CA ILE A 63 -28.23 -5.07 12.33
C ILE A 63 -29.64 -5.60 12.67
N SER A 64 -29.84 -5.99 13.93
CA SER A 64 -31.14 -6.49 14.38
C SER A 64 -32.18 -5.36 14.46
N GLU A 65 -33.44 -5.69 14.23
CA GLU A 65 -34.58 -4.78 14.38
C GLU A 65 -34.62 -4.14 15.77
N GLU A 66 -34.34 -4.93 16.81
CA GLU A 66 -34.26 -4.44 18.20
C GLU A 66 -33.20 -3.35 18.36
N SER A 67 -32.03 -3.48 17.68
CA SER A 67 -30.99 -2.45 17.68
C SER A 67 -31.47 -1.17 16.99
N VAL A 68 -32.23 -1.28 15.90
CA VAL A 68 -32.80 -0.13 15.18
C VAL A 68 -33.78 0.61 16.07
N GLN A 69 -34.71 -0.11 16.70
CA GLN A 69 -35.71 0.48 17.63
C GLN A 69 -35.02 1.24 18.78
N LYS A 70 -34.04 0.61 19.42
CA LYS A 70 -33.25 1.26 20.49
C LYS A 70 -32.49 2.49 20.03
N GLU A 71 -32.04 2.52 18.78
CA GLU A 71 -31.36 3.69 18.22
C GLU A 71 -32.33 4.81 17.86
N GLU A 72 -33.54 4.49 17.44
CA GLU A 72 -34.62 5.44 17.20
C GLU A 72 -35.05 6.14 18.50
N GLU A 73 -35.27 5.36 19.57
CA GLU A 73 -35.64 5.89 20.90
C GLU A 73 -34.61 6.85 21.48
N LYS A 74 -33.31 6.64 21.18
CA LYS A 74 -32.21 7.52 21.64
C LYS A 74 -32.12 8.85 20.90
N THR A 75 -32.70 8.93 19.71
CA THR A 75 -32.57 10.10 18.86
C THR A 75 -33.78 10.99 19.03
N THR A 76 -33.69 11.96 19.94
CA THR A 76 -34.71 12.98 20.17
C THR A 76 -34.66 14.13 19.16
N ASP A 77 -33.67 14.14 18.26
CA ASP A 77 -33.44 15.22 17.32
C ASP A 77 -34.23 14.99 16.03
N ALA A 78 -35.36 15.67 15.89
CA ALA A 78 -36.26 15.63 14.73
C ALA A 78 -35.59 16.10 13.40
N ASN A 79 -34.35 16.62 13.46
CA ASN A 79 -33.58 17.11 12.32
C ASN A 79 -32.52 16.12 11.80
N SER A 80 -32.47 14.90 12.29
CA SER A 80 -31.53 13.89 11.76
C SER A 80 -32.01 13.39 10.39
N HIS A 81 -31.37 13.82 9.33
CA HIS A 81 -31.62 13.36 7.96
C HIS A 81 -31.14 11.92 7.67
N ILE A 82 -30.49 11.27 8.67
CA ILE A 82 -29.93 9.93 8.54
C ILE A 82 -30.81 8.94 9.33
N SER A 83 -31.23 7.84 8.71
CA SER A 83 -32.00 6.78 9.37
C SER A 83 -31.25 6.12 10.53
N ALA A 84 -31.96 5.53 11.48
CA ALA A 84 -31.35 4.76 12.58
C ALA A 84 -30.51 3.60 12.05
N GLN A 85 -30.99 2.91 11.02
CA GLN A 85 -30.29 1.83 10.36
C GLN A 85 -28.95 2.31 9.76
N GLU A 86 -28.93 3.43 9.06
CA GLU A 86 -27.71 3.98 8.47
C GLU A 86 -26.71 4.45 9.55
N ARG A 87 -27.18 5.06 10.64
CA ARG A 87 -26.33 5.41 11.79
C ARG A 87 -25.70 4.14 12.42
N LEU A 88 -26.45 3.07 12.55
CA LEU A 88 -25.93 1.81 13.06
C LEU A 88 -24.95 1.16 12.10
N LYS A 89 -25.22 1.20 10.80
CA LYS A 89 -24.29 0.73 9.77
C LYS A 89 -22.95 1.46 9.87
N GLN A 90 -22.96 2.77 10.00
CA GLN A 90 -21.75 3.58 10.21
C GLN A 90 -21.02 3.22 11.51
N LYS A 91 -21.75 3.00 12.61
CA LYS A 91 -21.16 2.55 13.88
C LYS A 91 -20.52 1.16 13.75
N ARG A 92 -21.14 0.21 13.04
CA ARG A 92 -20.58 -1.14 12.80
C ARG A 92 -19.34 -1.07 11.90
N LYS A 93 -19.41 -0.27 10.84
CA LYS A 93 -18.25 0.04 10.00
C LYS A 93 -17.07 0.57 10.83
N GLN A 94 -17.31 1.57 11.67
CA GLN A 94 -16.26 2.13 12.52
C GLN A 94 -15.74 1.09 13.54
N THR A 95 -16.60 0.21 14.03
CA THR A 95 -16.22 -0.87 14.94
C THR A 95 -15.22 -1.84 14.29
N LEU A 96 -15.43 -2.21 13.01
CA LEU A 96 -14.50 -3.05 12.26
C LEU A 96 -13.18 -2.30 11.96
N ILE A 97 -13.26 -1.04 11.54
CA ILE A 97 -12.06 -0.21 11.30
C ILE A 97 -11.20 -0.09 12.57
N ASN A 98 -11.83 0.05 13.73
CA ASN A 98 -11.12 0.20 15.01
C ASN A 98 -10.35 -1.06 15.43
N LEU A 99 -10.64 -2.23 14.86
CA LEU A 99 -9.84 -3.44 15.08
C LEU A 99 -8.39 -3.30 14.60
N TYR A 100 -8.13 -2.38 13.67
CA TYR A 100 -6.79 -2.04 13.18
C TYR A 100 -5.95 -1.24 14.19
N SER A 101 -6.57 -0.74 15.26
CA SER A 101 -5.90 -0.02 16.35
C SER A 101 -6.18 -0.70 17.70
N PRO A 102 -5.75 -1.96 17.86
CA PRO A 102 -6.00 -2.71 19.08
C PRO A 102 -5.18 -2.17 20.24
N ALA A 103 -5.64 -2.40 21.46
CA ALA A 103 -4.84 -2.16 22.66
C ALA A 103 -3.70 -3.19 22.76
N GLU A 104 -2.60 -2.82 23.41
CA GLU A 104 -1.50 -3.73 23.72
C GLU A 104 -2.01 -4.98 24.44
N GLY A 105 -1.50 -6.15 24.06
CA GLY A 105 -1.91 -7.45 24.59
C GLY A 105 -3.26 -7.98 24.06
N LYS A 106 -3.86 -7.29 23.05
CA LYS A 106 -5.07 -7.76 22.35
C LYS A 106 -4.74 -8.11 20.92
N THR A 107 -5.33 -9.20 20.43
CA THR A 107 -5.21 -9.57 18.99
C THR A 107 -5.87 -8.49 18.12
N PRO A 108 -5.20 -7.98 17.05
CA PRO A 108 -3.92 -8.42 16.45
C PRO A 108 -2.72 -7.49 16.74
N TYR A 109 -2.58 -6.92 17.96
CA TYR A 109 -1.59 -5.89 18.27
C TYR A 109 -0.16 -6.28 17.86
N ASP A 110 0.35 -7.42 18.35
CA ASP A 110 1.72 -7.86 18.09
C ASP A 110 1.95 -8.15 16.59
N ILE A 111 0.95 -8.71 15.91
CA ILE A 111 1.02 -8.97 14.47
C ILE A 111 1.15 -7.67 13.70
N LEU A 112 0.32 -6.68 13.99
CA LEU A 112 0.36 -5.38 13.31
C LEU A 112 1.65 -4.61 13.63
N ASP A 113 2.17 -4.73 14.85
CA ASP A 113 3.44 -4.10 15.23
C ASP A 113 4.62 -4.74 14.49
N THR A 114 4.67 -6.07 14.42
CA THR A 114 5.64 -6.82 13.61
C THR A 114 5.58 -6.41 12.14
N LEU A 115 4.40 -6.37 11.54
CA LEU A 115 4.22 -5.96 10.15
C LEU A 115 4.66 -4.51 9.89
N ARG A 116 4.56 -3.61 10.87
CA ARG A 116 5.00 -2.21 10.74
C ARG A 116 6.50 -2.05 10.95
N ARG A 117 7.09 -2.82 11.85
CA ARG A 117 8.44 -2.54 12.37
C ARG A 117 9.47 -3.58 12.00
N GLU A 118 9.10 -4.84 11.79
CA GLU A 118 10.03 -5.95 11.65
C GLU A 118 10.04 -6.57 10.24
N HIS A 119 9.45 -5.90 9.26
CA HIS A 119 9.38 -6.37 7.88
C HIS A 119 10.73 -6.45 7.14
N GLY A 120 11.81 -5.89 7.70
CA GLY A 120 13.16 -5.96 7.13
C GLY A 120 13.38 -5.18 5.81
N LEU A 121 12.38 -4.48 5.28
CA LEU A 121 12.50 -3.74 4.04
C LEU A 121 13.36 -2.48 4.23
N LEU A 122 14.23 -2.22 3.26
CA LEU A 122 15.10 -1.03 3.19
C LEU A 122 14.63 -0.01 2.16
N PHE A 123 13.52 -0.30 1.50
CA PHE A 123 12.88 0.58 0.51
C PHE A 123 11.38 0.29 0.46
N CYS A 124 10.61 1.22 -0.09
CA CYS A 124 9.18 1.05 -0.26
C CYS A 124 8.86 0.01 -1.36
N PRO A 125 8.13 -1.07 -1.08
CA PRO A 125 7.82 -2.09 -2.08
C PRO A 125 6.87 -1.58 -3.18
N CYS A 126 6.19 -0.46 -2.92
CA CYS A 126 5.25 0.14 -3.86
C CYS A 126 5.96 1.00 -4.93
N CYS A 127 6.97 1.80 -4.54
CA CYS A 127 7.64 2.73 -5.45
C CYS A 127 9.16 2.58 -5.53
N GLY A 128 9.80 1.82 -4.64
CA GLY A 128 11.25 1.65 -4.60
C GLY A 128 12.02 2.78 -3.88
N GLU A 129 11.32 3.78 -3.32
CA GLU A 129 11.95 4.86 -2.57
C GLU A 129 12.80 4.33 -1.43
N PRO A 130 14.06 4.80 -1.31
CA PRO A 130 14.96 4.38 -0.24
C PRO A 130 14.44 4.71 1.15
N GLY A 131 14.76 3.85 2.10
CA GLY A 131 14.36 4.00 3.49
C GLY A 131 13.36 2.95 3.94
N LYS A 132 13.30 2.73 5.26
CA LYS A 132 12.36 1.78 5.86
C LYS A 132 10.94 2.31 5.75
N PRO A 133 9.99 1.57 5.12
CA PRO A 133 8.57 1.94 5.15
C PRO A 133 8.06 2.08 6.58
N THR A 134 7.34 3.17 6.86
CA THR A 134 6.88 3.49 8.22
C THR A 134 5.38 3.31 8.42
N THR A 135 4.63 3.14 7.32
CA THR A 135 3.19 2.94 7.37
C THR A 135 2.81 1.51 6.97
N LEU A 136 1.62 1.10 7.36
CA LEU A 136 1.01 -0.15 6.93
C LEU A 136 -0.29 0.20 6.21
N ASP A 137 -0.25 0.09 4.89
CA ASP A 137 -1.36 0.45 4.00
C ASP A 137 -2.35 -0.70 3.82
N HIS A 138 -3.61 -0.36 3.54
CA HIS A 138 -4.64 -1.30 3.17
C HIS A 138 -4.75 -1.36 1.64
N TYR A 139 -4.44 -2.50 1.04
CA TYR A 139 -4.56 -2.65 -0.42
C TYR A 139 -5.99 -2.30 -0.89
N LEU A 140 -7.01 -2.96 -0.38
CA LEU A 140 -8.39 -2.49 -0.47
C LEU A 140 -8.70 -1.58 0.73
N PRO A 141 -9.14 -0.33 0.49
CA PRO A 141 -9.21 0.69 1.53
C PRO A 141 -10.24 0.34 2.61
N LYS A 142 -9.83 0.37 3.88
CA LYS A 142 -10.72 0.08 5.03
C LYS A 142 -11.94 0.99 5.13
N ALA A 143 -11.89 2.16 4.48
CA ALA A 143 -13.04 3.05 4.40
C ALA A 143 -14.18 2.49 3.54
N ILE A 144 -13.87 1.55 2.64
CA ILE A 144 -14.83 0.90 1.75
C ILE A 144 -15.03 -0.56 2.17
N TYR A 145 -13.93 -1.24 2.55
CA TYR A 145 -13.87 -2.63 2.98
C TYR A 145 -13.47 -2.73 4.46
N PRO A 146 -14.33 -2.28 5.40
CA PRO A 146 -14.00 -2.27 6.83
C PRO A 146 -13.72 -3.66 7.40
N GLU A 147 -14.32 -4.71 6.84
CA GLU A 147 -14.10 -6.11 7.16
C GLU A 147 -12.70 -6.62 6.79
N LEU A 148 -12.03 -5.96 5.85
CA LEU A 148 -10.65 -6.26 5.47
C LEU A 148 -9.60 -5.43 6.23
N ALA A 149 -10.03 -4.60 7.20
CA ALA A 149 -9.14 -3.69 7.91
C ALA A 149 -8.02 -4.37 8.69
N ILE A 150 -8.22 -5.65 9.11
CA ILE A 150 -7.24 -6.41 9.89
C ILE A 150 -6.72 -7.65 9.16
N ILE A 151 -7.10 -7.83 7.91
CA ILE A 151 -6.71 -9.00 7.13
C ILE A 151 -5.28 -8.78 6.61
N ILE A 152 -4.39 -9.69 7.03
CA ILE A 152 -2.94 -9.55 6.84
C ILE A 152 -2.56 -9.46 5.36
N ALA A 153 -3.22 -10.27 4.52
CA ALA A 153 -3.03 -10.22 3.07
C ALA A 153 -3.44 -8.89 2.42
N ASN A 154 -4.26 -8.08 3.12
CA ASN A 154 -4.66 -6.75 2.70
C ASN A 154 -3.74 -5.63 3.24
N LEU A 155 -2.72 -5.97 4.04
CA LEU A 155 -1.85 -5.03 4.73
C LEU A 155 -0.43 -5.07 4.17
N THR A 156 0.10 -3.93 3.77
CA THR A 156 1.42 -3.84 3.14
C THR A 156 2.25 -2.71 3.75
N PRO A 157 3.50 -2.96 4.16
CA PRO A 157 4.43 -1.89 4.51
C PRO A 157 4.61 -0.93 3.32
N MET A 158 4.44 0.37 3.54
CA MET A 158 4.46 1.39 2.49
C MET A 158 5.08 2.69 3.01
N CYS A 159 5.73 3.47 2.13
CA CYS A 159 6.15 4.81 2.50
C CYS A 159 4.94 5.74 2.64
N ASN A 160 5.11 6.80 3.42
CA ASN A 160 4.03 7.75 3.70
C ASN A 160 3.50 8.43 2.43
N GLU A 161 4.39 8.76 1.50
CA GLU A 161 4.03 9.40 0.24
C GLU A 161 3.14 8.51 -0.64
N CYS A 162 3.50 7.23 -0.78
CA CYS A 162 2.64 6.29 -1.52
C CYS A 162 1.28 6.11 -0.86
N GLN A 163 1.24 6.00 0.47
CA GLN A 163 0.00 5.86 1.21
C GLN A 163 -0.92 7.08 1.03
N GLN A 164 -0.36 8.29 1.10
CA GLN A 164 -1.13 9.52 0.91
C GLN A 164 -1.64 9.65 -0.53
N ASN A 165 -0.78 9.39 -1.53
CA ASN A 165 -1.17 9.46 -2.93
C ASN A 165 -2.23 8.41 -3.29
N LYS A 166 -2.12 7.19 -2.75
CA LYS A 166 -3.10 6.13 -2.96
C LYS A 166 -4.45 6.46 -2.32
N SER A 167 -4.46 7.06 -1.13
CA SER A 167 -5.68 7.41 -0.40
C SER A 167 -6.68 6.24 -0.33
N SER A 168 -7.92 6.46 -0.78
CA SER A 168 -8.96 5.43 -0.88
C SER A 168 -9.21 4.94 -2.31
N ASP A 169 -8.35 5.33 -3.24
CA ASP A 169 -8.50 4.96 -4.64
C ASP A 169 -8.06 3.51 -4.87
N TYR A 170 -8.78 2.78 -5.68
CA TYR A 170 -8.47 1.40 -6.06
C TYR A 170 -8.97 1.07 -7.46
N PHE A 171 -9.90 1.88 -8.00
CA PHE A 171 -10.34 1.85 -9.39
C PHE A 171 -10.11 3.20 -10.08
N ASP A 172 -9.78 3.14 -11.37
CA ASP A 172 -9.85 4.31 -12.23
C ASP A 172 -11.32 4.59 -12.66
N LYS A 173 -11.51 5.67 -13.42
CA LYS A 173 -12.83 6.09 -13.93
C LYS A 173 -13.48 5.06 -14.88
N ASP A 174 -12.69 4.17 -15.43
CA ASP A 174 -13.13 3.15 -16.40
C ASP A 174 -13.35 1.79 -15.70
N GLY A 175 -13.19 1.73 -14.36
CA GLY A 175 -13.38 0.54 -13.55
C GLY A 175 -12.19 -0.42 -13.57
N ASN A 176 -11.01 0.05 -14.00
CA ASN A 176 -9.82 -0.78 -13.98
C ASN A 176 -9.09 -0.66 -12.64
N LYS A 177 -8.52 -1.76 -12.19
CA LYS A 177 -7.61 -1.81 -11.04
C LYS A 177 -6.43 -0.85 -11.24
N ILE A 178 -6.17 0.02 -10.24
CA ILE A 178 -5.09 1.04 -10.33
C ILE A 178 -3.77 0.48 -9.81
N TYR A 179 -3.77 -0.22 -8.68
CA TYR A 179 -2.56 -0.56 -7.96
C TYR A 179 -2.19 -2.03 -8.11
N ILE A 180 -0.88 -2.28 -8.22
CA ILE A 180 -0.29 -3.61 -8.17
C ILE A 180 -0.43 -4.14 -6.74
N HIS A 181 -0.89 -5.38 -6.59
CA HIS A 181 -0.93 -6.05 -5.30
C HIS A 181 0.45 -6.65 -4.99
N PRO A 182 1.12 -6.21 -3.91
CA PRO A 182 2.52 -6.58 -3.67
C PRO A 182 2.71 -8.07 -3.37
N TYR A 183 1.69 -8.76 -2.89
CA TYR A 183 1.76 -10.21 -2.61
C TYR A 183 1.33 -11.07 -3.79
N PHE A 184 0.37 -10.63 -4.60
CA PHE A 184 -0.33 -11.51 -5.54
C PHE A 184 0.01 -11.25 -7.00
N ASP A 185 0.15 -9.98 -7.40
CA ASP A 185 0.44 -9.69 -8.81
C ASP A 185 1.84 -10.17 -9.25
N PRO A 186 2.00 -10.65 -10.49
CA PRO A 186 3.23 -11.27 -10.97
C PRO A 186 4.29 -10.26 -11.42
N ILE A 187 4.35 -9.09 -10.78
CA ILE A 187 5.35 -8.05 -11.11
C ILE A 187 6.47 -8.12 -10.09
N GLU A 188 7.64 -8.59 -10.52
CA GLU A 188 8.83 -8.69 -9.68
C GLU A 188 9.79 -7.51 -9.89
N GLN A 189 9.84 -6.98 -11.09
CA GLN A 189 10.72 -5.88 -11.47
C GLN A 189 10.08 -5.04 -12.57
N VAL A 190 10.32 -3.74 -12.51
CA VAL A 190 9.96 -2.79 -13.56
C VAL A 190 11.23 -2.23 -14.16
N ASN A 191 11.36 -2.37 -15.47
CA ASN A 191 12.48 -1.80 -16.19
C ASN A 191 12.12 -0.39 -16.65
N LEU A 192 12.96 0.57 -16.28
CA LEU A 192 12.88 1.97 -16.68
C LEU A 192 14.09 2.35 -17.54
N ILE A 193 13.85 3.20 -18.53
CA ILE A 193 14.90 3.92 -19.25
C ILE A 193 14.90 5.34 -18.74
N ILE A 194 16.11 5.85 -18.43
CA ILE A 194 16.35 7.22 -18.01
C ILE A 194 17.20 7.88 -19.12
N ASP A 195 16.60 8.80 -19.85
CA ASP A 195 17.32 9.65 -20.78
C ASP A 195 17.66 10.99 -20.10
N ILE A 196 18.94 11.38 -20.17
CA ILE A 196 19.42 12.64 -19.62
C ILE A 196 19.60 13.60 -20.79
N GLU A 197 18.74 14.63 -20.83
CA GLU A 197 18.73 15.63 -21.91
C GLU A 197 19.55 16.86 -21.57
N GLU A 198 20.13 17.47 -22.61
CA GLU A 198 20.86 18.73 -22.49
C GLU A 198 19.95 19.90 -22.05
N PRO A 199 20.54 20.93 -21.39
CA PRO A 199 21.95 21.10 -21.06
C PRO A 199 22.38 20.31 -19.81
N TYR A 200 23.47 19.57 -19.87
CA TYR A 200 23.92 18.69 -18.77
C TYR A 200 24.29 19.42 -17.46
N ALA A 201 24.41 20.74 -17.46
CA ALA A 201 24.56 21.52 -16.23
C ALA A 201 23.24 21.63 -15.43
N THR A 202 22.10 21.55 -16.12
CA THR A 202 20.73 21.58 -15.57
C THR A 202 19.87 20.60 -16.36
N PRO A 203 20.10 19.29 -16.21
CA PRO A 203 19.50 18.30 -17.08
C PRO A 203 18.00 18.15 -16.86
N THR A 204 17.33 17.70 -17.90
CA THR A 204 15.99 17.12 -17.81
C THR A 204 16.12 15.60 -17.87
N PHE A 205 15.41 14.91 -16.97
CA PHE A 205 15.33 13.45 -16.99
C PHE A 205 14.03 13.04 -17.66
N ARG A 206 14.14 12.25 -18.72
CA ARG A 206 12.99 11.63 -19.36
C ARG A 206 12.93 10.17 -18.94
N LEU A 207 11.85 9.80 -18.29
CA LEU A 207 11.61 8.45 -17.79
C LEU A 207 10.60 7.75 -18.70
N SER A 208 10.92 6.55 -19.14
CA SER A 208 10.02 5.68 -19.88
C SER A 208 10.04 4.26 -19.31
N ILE A 209 8.87 3.63 -19.31
CA ILE A 209 8.72 2.24 -18.91
C ILE A 209 9.02 1.39 -20.13
N VAL A 210 9.87 0.37 -19.95
CA VAL A 210 10.11 -0.63 -20.98
C VAL A 210 8.98 -1.65 -20.95
N GLU A 211 8.28 -1.78 -22.05
CA GLU A 211 7.30 -2.85 -22.26
C GLU A 211 8.06 -4.18 -22.42
N ASN A 212 7.91 -5.07 -21.46
CA ASN A 212 8.52 -6.38 -21.50
C ASN A 212 7.45 -7.45 -21.79
N GLY A 213 7.44 -7.97 -23.00
CA GLY A 213 6.59 -9.10 -23.38
C GLY A 213 5.21 -8.73 -23.92
N ASP A 214 4.38 -9.75 -24.16
CA ASP A 214 3.08 -9.66 -24.83
C ASP A 214 1.91 -9.32 -23.86
N ASP A 215 2.16 -9.10 -22.56
CA ASP A 215 1.10 -8.82 -21.58
C ASP A 215 0.80 -7.32 -21.48
N SER A 216 -0.07 -6.88 -22.38
CA SER A 216 -0.52 -5.48 -22.41
C SER A 216 -1.33 -5.08 -21.17
N GLU A 217 -2.07 -6.00 -20.53
CA GLU A 217 -2.85 -5.70 -19.32
C GLU A 217 -1.95 -5.41 -18.13
N LEU A 218 -0.90 -6.19 -17.96
CA LEU A 218 0.09 -6.00 -16.90
C LEU A 218 0.86 -4.68 -17.07
N TYR A 219 1.20 -4.33 -18.32
CA TYR A 219 1.84 -3.06 -18.65
C TYR A 219 0.93 -1.86 -18.33
N GLU A 220 -0.34 -1.93 -18.70
CA GLU A 220 -1.31 -0.87 -18.39
C GLU A 220 -1.59 -0.76 -16.88
N LEU A 221 -1.63 -1.87 -16.14
CA LEU A 221 -1.70 -1.86 -14.68
C LEU A 221 -0.48 -1.17 -14.07
N LEU A 222 0.71 -1.46 -14.59
CA LEU A 222 1.94 -0.81 -14.15
C LEU A 222 1.90 0.70 -14.39
N ARG A 223 1.44 1.14 -15.55
CA ARG A 223 1.28 2.57 -15.86
C ARG A 223 0.30 3.26 -14.91
N ARG A 224 -0.85 2.63 -14.64
CA ARG A 224 -1.82 3.15 -13.65
C ARG A 224 -1.21 3.25 -12.26
N HIS A 225 -0.49 2.21 -11.83
CA HIS A 225 0.19 2.19 -10.54
C HIS A 225 1.21 3.34 -10.40
N ILE A 226 2.10 3.49 -11.38
CA ILE A 226 3.14 4.55 -11.42
C ILE A 226 2.51 5.94 -11.32
N ASN A 227 1.43 6.17 -12.07
CA ASN A 227 0.72 7.44 -12.03
C ASN A 227 0.01 7.64 -10.69
N GLY A 228 -0.64 6.61 -10.17
CA GLY A 228 -1.38 6.66 -8.90
C GLY A 228 -0.51 7.01 -7.70
N VAL A 229 0.73 6.52 -7.66
CA VAL A 229 1.69 6.85 -6.58
C VAL A 229 2.58 8.06 -6.89
N LYS A 230 2.34 8.75 -8.01
CA LYS A 230 3.14 9.89 -8.49
C LYS A 230 4.64 9.60 -8.55
N PHE A 231 4.97 8.40 -9.02
CA PHE A 231 6.36 7.94 -9.01
C PHE A 231 7.26 8.84 -9.85
N LEU A 232 6.86 9.18 -11.08
CA LEU A 232 7.73 9.89 -12.04
C LEU A 232 8.18 11.26 -11.50
N GLU A 233 7.28 12.02 -10.87
CA GLU A 233 7.59 13.33 -10.30
C GLU A 233 8.63 13.22 -9.18
N ARG A 234 8.45 12.24 -8.28
CA ARG A 234 9.32 12.02 -7.12
C ARG A 234 10.67 11.45 -7.52
N PHE A 235 10.68 10.58 -8.52
CA PHE A 235 11.90 9.97 -9.02
C PHE A 235 12.75 10.98 -9.85
N ASP A 236 12.12 11.89 -10.60
CA ASP A 236 12.80 12.99 -11.27
C ASP A 236 13.56 13.87 -10.25
N GLU A 237 12.93 14.22 -9.14
CA GLU A 237 13.58 14.97 -8.07
C GLU A 237 14.77 14.21 -7.46
N PHE A 238 14.61 12.90 -7.22
CA PHE A 238 15.70 12.04 -6.77
C PHE A 238 16.87 12.04 -7.78
N CYS A 239 16.59 11.82 -9.06
CA CYS A 239 17.60 11.83 -10.11
C CYS A 239 18.37 13.15 -10.18
N ARG A 240 17.67 14.29 -10.05
CA ARG A 240 18.31 15.62 -10.00
C ARG A 240 19.26 15.73 -8.83
N ASN A 241 18.85 15.31 -7.65
CA ASN A 241 19.67 15.39 -6.45
C ASN A 241 20.94 14.54 -6.57
N GLU A 242 20.81 13.30 -7.04
CA GLU A 242 21.93 12.37 -7.26
C GLU A 242 22.89 12.90 -8.35
N TYR A 243 22.35 13.42 -9.44
CA TYR A 243 23.14 13.99 -10.52
C TYR A 243 23.92 15.21 -10.04
N MET A 244 23.30 16.12 -9.30
CA MET A 244 23.98 17.30 -8.75
C MET A 244 25.06 16.92 -7.74
N ALA A 245 24.83 15.87 -6.93
CA ALA A 245 25.85 15.33 -6.04
C ALA A 245 27.06 14.78 -6.81
N LEU A 246 26.83 14.05 -7.91
CA LEU A 246 27.88 13.57 -8.80
C LEU A 246 28.66 14.72 -9.43
N LEU A 247 27.97 15.74 -9.97
CA LEU A 247 28.67 16.94 -10.56
C LEU A 247 29.51 17.67 -9.52
N ARG A 248 29.01 17.80 -8.30
CA ARG A 248 29.75 18.40 -7.19
C ARG A 248 31.03 17.60 -6.88
N THR A 249 30.91 16.29 -6.78
CA THR A 249 32.05 15.39 -6.54
C THR A 249 33.09 15.52 -7.63
N LEU A 250 32.69 15.52 -8.91
CA LEU A 250 33.59 15.71 -10.05
C LEU A 250 34.27 17.10 -10.05
N SER A 251 33.54 18.13 -9.63
CA SER A 251 34.09 19.48 -9.52
C SER A 251 35.13 19.61 -8.42
N LEU A 252 34.92 19.01 -7.26
CA LEU A 252 35.87 19.00 -6.15
C LEU A 252 37.14 18.23 -6.53
N GLU A 253 36.98 17.05 -7.13
CA GLU A 253 38.12 16.25 -7.58
C GLU A 253 39.04 16.99 -8.57
N ARG A 254 38.46 17.81 -9.44
CA ARG A 254 39.27 18.66 -10.38
C ARG A 254 40.15 19.70 -9.70
N GLN A 255 39.87 20.01 -8.44
CA GLN A 255 40.65 20.97 -7.65
C GLN A 255 41.79 20.29 -6.90
N ASP A 256 41.84 18.98 -6.86
CA ASP A 256 42.92 18.25 -6.22
C ASP A 256 44.23 18.34 -6.98
N ALA A 257 45.36 18.25 -6.27
CA ALA A 257 46.69 18.31 -6.85
C ALA A 257 46.97 17.12 -7.79
N GLN A 258 46.31 16.01 -7.60
CA GLN A 258 46.39 14.82 -8.45
C GLN A 258 44.97 14.24 -8.67
N PRO A 259 44.19 14.84 -9.58
CA PRO A 259 42.80 14.47 -9.78
C PRO A 259 42.68 13.07 -10.40
N ASP A 260 41.72 12.29 -9.88
CA ASP A 260 41.32 11.03 -10.50
C ASP A 260 40.60 11.30 -11.85
N ARG A 261 40.66 10.31 -12.74
CA ARG A 261 39.91 10.38 -14.00
C ARG A 261 38.40 10.31 -13.71
N ALA A 262 37.60 11.12 -14.39
CA ALA A 262 36.12 11.12 -14.25
C ALA A 262 35.51 9.74 -14.36
N SER A 263 36.02 8.90 -15.29
CA SER A 263 35.55 7.50 -15.45
C SER A 263 35.77 6.67 -14.18
N ARG A 264 36.85 6.89 -13.43
CA ARG A 264 37.09 6.16 -12.17
C ARG A 264 36.14 6.61 -11.07
N ILE A 265 35.87 7.91 -11.02
CA ILE A 265 34.90 8.47 -10.05
C ILE A 265 33.50 7.93 -10.32
N ILE A 266 33.06 7.94 -11.58
CA ILE A 266 31.77 7.37 -12.01
C ILE A 266 31.68 5.88 -11.68
N CYS A 267 32.76 5.11 -11.92
CA CYS A 267 32.81 3.70 -11.54
C CYS A 267 32.67 3.49 -10.04
N ARG A 268 33.32 4.34 -9.21
CA ARG A 268 33.15 4.26 -7.74
C ARG A 268 31.74 4.61 -7.32
N PHE A 269 31.15 5.64 -7.90
CA PHE A 269 29.77 6.03 -7.66
C PHE A 269 28.81 4.89 -7.98
N LYS A 270 28.94 4.27 -9.15
CA LYS A 270 28.16 3.11 -9.55
C LYS A 270 28.30 1.93 -8.57
N ARG A 271 29.52 1.63 -8.11
CA ARG A 271 29.81 0.52 -7.19
C ARG A 271 29.12 0.64 -5.84
N GLN A 272 28.72 1.84 -5.40
CA GLN A 272 28.00 2.03 -4.14
C GLN A 272 26.65 1.33 -4.16
N TYR A 273 26.09 1.11 -5.34
CA TYR A 273 24.78 0.53 -5.56
C TYR A 273 24.83 -0.90 -6.10
N GLU A 274 26.02 -1.43 -6.38
CA GLU A 274 26.20 -2.83 -6.82
C GLU A 274 25.72 -3.79 -5.73
N GLY A 275 24.89 -4.78 -6.11
CA GLY A 275 24.35 -5.78 -5.19
C GLY A 275 23.12 -5.33 -4.41
N GLN A 276 22.63 -4.12 -4.62
CA GLN A 276 21.34 -3.69 -4.06
C GLN A 276 20.18 -4.28 -4.86
N SER A 277 18.99 -4.32 -4.24
CA SER A 277 17.77 -4.74 -4.94
C SER A 277 17.53 -3.87 -6.18
N PRO A 278 17.25 -4.47 -7.35
CA PRO A 278 16.97 -3.72 -8.59
C PRO A 278 15.71 -2.85 -8.50
N ASN A 279 14.91 -3.05 -7.45
CA ASN A 279 13.67 -2.30 -7.22
C ASN A 279 13.89 -0.97 -6.47
N ARG A 280 15.09 -0.72 -5.97
CA ARG A 280 15.42 0.55 -5.30
C ARG A 280 15.71 1.64 -6.35
N TRP A 281 15.40 2.87 -5.99
CA TRP A 281 15.66 4.03 -6.86
C TRP A 281 17.13 4.17 -7.23
N GLU A 282 18.04 3.87 -6.30
CA GLU A 282 19.49 3.98 -6.54
C GLU A 282 20.02 2.90 -7.51
N ALA A 283 19.24 1.85 -7.78
CA ALA A 283 19.62 0.78 -8.70
C ALA A 283 19.00 0.93 -10.10
N ILE A 284 18.08 1.86 -10.27
CA ILE A 284 17.48 2.24 -11.55
C ILE A 284 18.42 3.21 -12.30
#